data_e7dcf7af19a065770a4ba69ddfd24a2b
#
_entry.id   e7dcf7af19a065770a4ba69ddfd24a2b
#
_cell.length_a   1.000
_cell.length_b   1.000
_cell.length_c   1.000
_cell.angle_alpha   90.00
_cell.angle_beta   90.00
_cell.angle_gamma   90.00
#
_symmetry.space_group_name_H-M   'P 1'
#
loop_
_entity.id
_entity.type
_entity.pdbx_description
1 polymer ?
#
loop_
_entity_poly.entity_id
_entity_poly.type
_entity_poly.pdbx_seq_one_letter_code
_entity_poly.pdbx_strand_id
1 'polypeptide(L)'
;EIVGICDLYEDWAKRSADVVEKKTGKRPPIFTKGPEDYKRMMKEVKPDAVIVCPSWEWHCRVTCDVMKMGAHAFVEVPMAVSIKELWEIVDTSEETRKHCMMMENVNYGREELMYLNMVRQGVIGDLLYGEAAYIHELRGQMKQVERGTGSWRTYHYAKRNGNVYPTHGLGPIAQYMNLARKDDCFGRLVSFSSPALGRAAYAKKNFPADHKWNKLDFACGDMNTSIIKTTMGRTVLVEWDETSPRPYSRLNLIQGTQGTLAGFPTRVAGEKLGNGNYHEWIEGKEKLAPIFEKYDHPLWKRIGPLALKMGGHGGMDFVMLFRIIECLRNGEPMDQNVYEGAFWSSVSELSEYSVAQGGMPQVFPDFTRGDWKTTAPLGIVQ
;
A
#
# COMPACT_ATOMS: atom_id res chain seq x y z
N GLU A 1 -3.83 -4.56 23.51
CA GLU A 1 -2.98 -5.68 23.95
C GLU A 1 -2.78 -6.66 22.81
N ILE A 2 -1.56 -7.26 22.68
CA ILE A 2 -1.31 -8.36 21.74
C ILE A 2 -1.64 -9.65 22.46
N VAL A 3 -2.70 -10.34 22.03
CA VAL A 3 -3.32 -11.45 22.72
C VAL A 3 -2.99 -12.83 22.13
N GLY A 4 -2.37 -12.90 20.96
CA GLY A 4 -1.93 -14.14 20.32
C GLY A 4 -1.01 -13.88 19.14
N ILE A 5 -0.13 -14.82 18.81
CA ILE A 5 0.77 -14.80 17.66
C ILE A 5 0.67 -16.13 16.92
N CYS A 6 0.44 -16.06 15.61
CA CYS A 6 0.42 -17.24 14.74
C CYS A 6 1.47 -17.10 13.63
N ASP A 7 2.31 -18.11 13.45
CA ASP A 7 3.32 -18.16 12.38
C ASP A 7 3.56 -19.64 11.99
N LEU A 8 3.96 -19.87 10.74
CA LEU A 8 4.39 -21.19 10.28
C LEU A 8 5.73 -21.63 10.95
N TYR A 9 6.54 -20.66 11.30
CA TYR A 9 7.88 -20.88 11.85
C TYR A 9 7.88 -20.61 13.34
N GLU A 10 8.02 -21.67 14.12
CA GLU A 10 7.97 -21.60 15.58
C GLU A 10 9.02 -20.65 16.17
N ASP A 11 10.23 -20.64 15.58
CA ASP A 11 11.31 -19.73 16.00
C ASP A 11 10.94 -18.25 15.78
N TRP A 12 10.19 -17.91 14.72
CA TRP A 12 9.71 -16.55 14.48
C TRP A 12 8.58 -16.19 15.45
N ALA A 13 7.62 -17.08 15.67
CA ALA A 13 6.57 -16.89 16.66
C ALA A 13 7.14 -16.66 18.08
N LYS A 14 8.10 -17.48 18.50
CA LYS A 14 8.81 -17.33 19.78
C LYS A 14 9.49 -15.97 19.91
N ARG A 15 10.29 -15.58 18.88
CA ARG A 15 10.98 -14.28 18.87
C ARG A 15 9.99 -13.11 18.97
N SER A 16 8.87 -13.18 18.27
CA SER A 16 7.83 -12.16 18.33
C SER A 16 7.18 -12.10 19.71
N ALA A 17 6.90 -13.25 20.32
CA ALA A 17 6.38 -13.33 21.68
C ALA A 17 7.36 -12.77 22.72
N ASP A 18 8.66 -13.03 22.58
CA ASP A 18 9.72 -12.49 23.45
C ASP A 18 9.76 -10.95 23.38
N VAL A 19 9.60 -10.37 22.18
CA VAL A 19 9.54 -8.91 22.00
C VAL A 19 8.33 -8.32 22.72
N VAL A 20 7.16 -8.95 22.58
CA VAL A 20 5.93 -8.49 23.26
C VAL A 20 6.10 -8.59 24.77
N GLU A 21 6.55 -9.72 25.28
CA GLU A 21 6.77 -9.93 26.72
C GLU A 21 7.75 -8.89 27.30
N LYS A 22 8.87 -8.64 26.62
CA LYS A 22 9.84 -7.64 27.05
C LYS A 22 9.24 -6.23 27.13
N LYS A 23 8.29 -5.91 26.27
CA LYS A 23 7.67 -4.57 26.20
C LYS A 23 6.48 -4.40 27.12
N THR A 24 5.72 -5.45 27.37
CA THR A 24 4.43 -5.41 28.06
C THR A 24 4.40 -6.14 29.40
N GLY A 25 5.41 -6.98 29.68
CA GLY A 25 5.43 -7.89 30.83
C GLY A 25 4.53 -9.12 30.68
N LYS A 26 3.84 -9.26 29.54
CA LYS A 26 2.93 -10.39 29.26
C LYS A 26 3.35 -11.10 27.98
N ARG A 27 3.50 -12.43 28.08
CA ARG A 27 3.80 -13.27 26.92
C ARG A 27 2.52 -13.76 26.27
N PRO A 28 2.25 -13.43 25.00
CA PRO A 28 1.12 -13.97 24.28
C PRO A 28 1.33 -15.46 23.95
N PRO A 29 0.26 -16.28 23.91
CA PRO A 29 0.33 -17.64 23.39
C PRO A 29 0.73 -17.64 21.91
N ILE A 30 1.45 -18.70 21.51
CA ILE A 30 1.89 -18.90 20.13
C ILE A 30 1.17 -20.09 19.49
N PHE A 31 0.90 -19.97 18.18
CA PHE A 31 0.17 -20.94 17.37
C PHE A 31 1.00 -21.28 16.14
N THR A 32 1.51 -22.52 16.05
CA THR A 32 2.54 -22.91 15.06
C THR A 32 2.32 -24.31 14.48
N LYS A 33 1.10 -24.88 14.61
CA LYS A 33 0.78 -26.25 14.16
C LYS A 33 0.43 -26.36 12.67
N GLY A 34 0.86 -25.40 11.86
CA GLY A 34 0.65 -25.41 10.42
C GLY A 34 -0.10 -24.18 9.90
N PRO A 35 -0.37 -24.14 8.58
CA PRO A 35 -0.86 -22.93 7.91
C PRO A 35 -2.27 -22.50 8.34
N GLU A 36 -3.04 -23.38 8.94
CA GLU A 36 -4.40 -23.08 9.43
C GLU A 36 -4.51 -22.91 10.95
N ASP A 37 -3.37 -22.88 11.67
CA ASP A 37 -3.39 -22.77 13.14
C ASP A 37 -3.92 -21.41 13.63
N TYR A 38 -3.99 -20.40 12.75
CA TYR A 38 -4.70 -19.15 13.03
C TYR A 38 -6.17 -19.38 13.36
N LYS A 39 -6.84 -20.43 12.83
CA LYS A 39 -8.22 -20.77 13.16
C LYS A 39 -8.36 -21.23 14.62
N ARG A 40 -7.36 -21.96 15.12
CA ARG A 40 -7.29 -22.34 16.53
C ARG A 40 -7.04 -21.10 17.39
N MET A 41 -6.10 -20.24 17.01
CA MET A 41 -5.88 -18.95 17.66
C MET A 41 -7.18 -18.15 17.78
N MET A 42 -7.91 -17.98 16.69
CA MET A 42 -9.18 -17.25 16.67
C MET A 42 -10.21 -17.83 17.65
N LYS A 43 -10.31 -19.16 17.76
CA LYS A 43 -11.24 -19.84 18.67
C LYS A 43 -10.85 -19.70 20.13
N GLU A 44 -9.56 -19.86 20.44
CA GLU A 44 -9.06 -19.88 21.82
C GLU A 44 -8.89 -18.46 22.38
N VAL A 45 -8.41 -17.52 21.57
CA VAL A 45 -8.06 -16.16 22.01
C VAL A 45 -9.21 -15.17 21.81
N LYS A 46 -10.01 -15.34 20.75
CA LYS A 46 -11.12 -14.45 20.36
C LYS A 46 -10.70 -12.98 20.30
N PRO A 47 -9.72 -12.62 19.46
CA PRO A 47 -9.24 -11.25 19.36
C PRO A 47 -10.31 -10.33 18.76
N ASP A 48 -10.31 -9.04 19.11
CA ASP A 48 -11.16 -8.03 18.48
C ASP A 48 -10.73 -7.73 17.05
N ALA A 49 -9.41 -7.81 16.80
CA ALA A 49 -8.79 -7.47 15.52
C ALA A 49 -7.56 -8.34 15.26
N VAL A 50 -7.28 -8.60 13.98
CA VAL A 50 -6.11 -9.38 13.54
C VAL A 50 -5.33 -8.63 12.48
N ILE A 51 -4.02 -8.54 12.64
CA ILE A 51 -3.08 -8.12 11.60
C ILE A 51 -2.73 -9.37 10.78
N VAL A 52 -3.02 -9.33 9.47
CA VAL A 52 -2.88 -10.45 8.54
C VAL A 52 -1.68 -10.17 7.62
N CYS A 53 -0.57 -10.87 7.83
CA CYS A 53 0.69 -10.66 7.12
C CYS A 53 1.41 -11.95 6.63
N PRO A 54 0.70 -12.95 6.11
CA PRO A 54 1.32 -14.13 5.49
C PRO A 54 1.85 -13.81 4.08
N SER A 55 2.17 -14.85 3.27
CA SER A 55 2.40 -14.67 1.83
C SER A 55 1.13 -14.26 1.10
N TRP A 56 1.27 -13.61 -0.05
CA TRP A 56 0.15 -13.00 -0.79
C TRP A 56 -1.01 -13.95 -1.09
N GLU A 57 -0.72 -15.23 -1.38
CA GLU A 57 -1.73 -16.24 -1.67
C GLU A 57 -2.65 -16.56 -0.48
N TRP A 58 -2.24 -16.19 0.74
CA TRP A 58 -3.01 -16.39 1.96
C TRP A 58 -3.78 -15.16 2.42
N HIS A 59 -3.53 -13.99 1.83
CA HIS A 59 -4.17 -12.75 2.25
C HIS A 59 -5.69 -12.85 2.24
N CYS A 60 -6.28 -13.21 1.09
CA CYS A 60 -7.74 -13.30 0.96
C CYS A 60 -8.33 -14.31 1.95
N ARG A 61 -7.83 -15.54 1.94
CA ARG A 61 -8.36 -16.63 2.77
C ARG A 61 -8.34 -16.29 4.26
N VAL A 62 -7.18 -15.84 4.77
CA VAL A 62 -7.04 -15.52 6.19
C VAL A 62 -7.89 -14.32 6.56
N THR A 63 -7.91 -13.27 5.74
CA THR A 63 -8.72 -12.07 5.95
C THR A 63 -10.21 -12.39 6.05
N CYS A 64 -10.73 -13.18 5.11
CA CYS A 64 -12.14 -13.60 5.11
C CYS A 64 -12.48 -14.48 6.31
N ASP A 65 -11.64 -15.46 6.64
CA ASP A 65 -11.85 -16.34 7.79
C ASP A 65 -11.84 -15.54 9.10
N VAL A 66 -10.93 -14.58 9.26
CA VAL A 66 -10.87 -13.70 10.43
C VAL A 66 -12.18 -12.93 10.61
N MET A 67 -12.70 -12.31 9.54
CA MET A 67 -13.95 -11.57 9.60
C MET A 67 -15.15 -12.47 9.89
N LYS A 68 -15.24 -13.62 9.23
CA LYS A 68 -16.29 -14.64 9.48
C LYS A 68 -16.24 -15.20 10.91
N MET A 69 -15.06 -15.19 11.54
CA MET A 69 -14.88 -15.60 12.94
C MET A 69 -15.09 -14.46 13.95
N GLY A 70 -15.49 -13.28 13.49
CA GLY A 70 -15.98 -12.19 14.33
C GLY A 70 -14.97 -11.09 14.67
N ALA A 71 -13.76 -11.10 14.12
CA ALA A 71 -12.75 -10.06 14.33
C ALA A 71 -12.65 -9.08 13.15
N HIS A 72 -12.15 -7.87 13.40
CA HIS A 72 -11.72 -6.96 12.34
C HIS A 72 -10.42 -7.45 11.70
N ALA A 73 -10.23 -7.20 10.39
CA ALA A 73 -9.07 -7.67 9.65
C ALA A 73 -8.24 -6.49 9.11
N PHE A 74 -6.94 -6.52 9.37
CA PHE A 74 -5.97 -5.55 8.86
C PHE A 74 -4.92 -6.30 8.07
N VAL A 75 -5.00 -6.24 6.73
CA VAL A 75 -4.21 -7.07 5.84
C VAL A 75 -3.06 -6.29 5.21
N GLU A 76 -1.88 -6.90 5.14
CA GLU A 76 -0.72 -6.37 4.45
C GLU A 76 -0.96 -6.19 2.94
N VAL A 77 -0.13 -5.38 2.33
CA VAL A 77 -0.17 -5.01 0.91
C VAL A 77 0.45 -6.10 0.02
N PRO A 78 -0.17 -6.34 -1.15
CA PRO A 78 -1.49 -5.92 -1.62
C PRO A 78 -2.60 -6.69 -0.91
N MET A 79 -3.82 -6.14 -0.89
CA MET A 79 -4.96 -6.77 -0.20
C MET A 79 -5.21 -8.21 -0.68
N ALA A 80 -5.12 -8.45 -1.99
CA ALA A 80 -5.15 -9.75 -2.62
C ALA A 80 -4.46 -9.69 -4.00
N VAL A 81 -4.33 -10.83 -4.67
CA VAL A 81 -3.59 -10.96 -5.93
C VAL A 81 -4.48 -11.15 -7.17
N SER A 82 -5.78 -11.25 -6.99
CA SER A 82 -6.76 -11.35 -8.08
C SER A 82 -8.04 -10.55 -7.78
N ILE A 83 -8.73 -10.10 -8.83
CA ILE A 83 -10.01 -9.39 -8.73
C ILE A 83 -11.08 -10.24 -8.04
N LYS A 84 -11.06 -11.56 -8.29
CA LYS A 84 -11.97 -12.48 -7.63
C LYS A 84 -11.79 -12.48 -6.11
N GLU A 85 -10.56 -12.53 -5.65
CA GLU A 85 -10.24 -12.49 -4.21
C GLU A 85 -10.58 -11.14 -3.59
N LEU A 86 -10.38 -10.03 -4.33
CA LEU A 86 -10.76 -8.70 -3.88
C LEU A 86 -12.27 -8.60 -3.66
N TRP A 87 -13.09 -9.14 -4.57
CA TRP A 87 -14.54 -9.23 -4.38
C TRP A 87 -14.90 -10.09 -3.16
N GLU A 88 -14.24 -11.25 -2.96
CA GLU A 88 -14.51 -12.11 -1.80
C GLU A 88 -14.24 -11.37 -0.48
N ILE A 89 -13.18 -10.57 -0.41
CA ILE A 89 -12.87 -9.76 0.78
C ILE A 89 -13.92 -8.66 0.98
N VAL A 90 -14.31 -7.95 -0.08
CA VAL A 90 -15.34 -6.90 -0.02
C VAL A 90 -16.66 -7.48 0.45
N ASP A 91 -17.15 -8.53 -0.20
CA ASP A 91 -18.41 -9.20 0.15
C ASP A 91 -18.38 -9.70 1.60
N THR A 92 -17.29 -10.32 2.03
CA THR A 92 -17.14 -10.80 3.41
C THR A 92 -17.15 -9.65 4.43
N SER A 93 -16.52 -8.51 4.11
CA SER A 93 -16.54 -7.33 4.98
C SER A 93 -17.96 -6.78 5.14
N GLU A 94 -18.71 -6.68 4.03
CA GLU A 94 -20.11 -6.24 4.02
C GLU A 94 -21.03 -7.20 4.81
N GLU A 95 -20.95 -8.51 4.51
CA GLU A 95 -21.75 -9.57 5.16
C GLU A 95 -21.52 -9.62 6.67
N THR A 96 -20.26 -9.54 7.09
CA THR A 96 -19.89 -9.67 8.51
C THR A 96 -19.97 -8.35 9.26
N ARG A 97 -20.05 -7.22 8.54
CA ARG A 97 -19.97 -5.85 9.08
C ARG A 97 -18.71 -5.63 9.92
N LYS A 98 -17.60 -6.25 9.48
CA LYS A 98 -16.30 -6.06 10.09
C LYS A 98 -15.45 -5.10 9.27
N HIS A 99 -14.70 -4.24 9.94
CA HIS A 99 -13.71 -3.45 9.25
C HIS A 99 -12.68 -4.38 8.60
N CYS A 100 -12.42 -4.14 7.33
CA CYS A 100 -11.28 -4.67 6.61
C CYS A 100 -10.50 -3.49 6.03
N MET A 101 -9.24 -3.36 6.41
CA MET A 101 -8.36 -2.31 5.90
C MET A 101 -7.08 -2.95 5.37
N MET A 102 -6.72 -2.60 4.14
CA MET A 102 -5.36 -2.87 3.66
C MET A 102 -4.40 -1.89 4.35
N MET A 103 -3.31 -2.42 4.90
CA MET A 103 -2.37 -1.64 5.71
C MET A 103 -1.38 -0.87 4.82
N GLU A 104 -1.90 0.05 3.98
CA GLU A 104 -1.08 0.94 3.16
C GLU A 104 -0.46 2.04 4.03
N ASN A 105 0.71 1.75 4.56
CA ASN A 105 1.42 2.60 5.52
C ASN A 105 1.89 3.93 4.93
N VAL A 106 2.15 3.96 3.62
CA VAL A 106 2.67 5.16 2.93
C VAL A 106 1.69 6.33 3.02
N ASN A 107 0.39 6.06 3.04
CA ASN A 107 -0.63 7.10 3.24
C ASN A 107 -0.46 7.89 4.56
N TYR A 108 0.32 7.35 5.50
CA TYR A 108 0.61 7.97 6.79
C TYR A 108 2.01 8.58 6.87
N GLY A 109 2.72 8.68 5.74
CA GLY A 109 3.95 9.42 5.63
C GLY A 109 3.75 10.92 5.91
N ARG A 110 4.78 11.59 6.44
CA ARG A 110 4.67 13.01 6.79
C ARG A 110 4.37 13.87 5.58
N GLU A 111 5.10 13.64 4.51
CA GLU A 111 4.96 14.36 3.25
C GLU A 111 3.61 14.05 2.59
N GLU A 112 3.20 12.79 2.60
CA GLU A 112 1.93 12.36 2.03
C GLU A 112 0.75 13.00 2.78
N LEU A 113 0.78 12.99 4.10
CA LEU A 113 -0.26 13.65 4.90
C LEU A 113 -0.21 15.18 4.76
N MET A 114 0.97 15.79 4.64
CA MET A 114 1.09 17.22 4.35
C MET A 114 0.48 17.56 2.99
N TYR A 115 0.74 16.77 1.95
CA TYR A 115 0.15 16.99 0.63
C TYR A 115 -1.36 16.80 0.64
N LEU A 116 -1.87 15.80 1.35
CA LEU A 116 -3.30 15.64 1.57
C LEU A 116 -3.90 16.89 2.20
N ASN A 117 -3.27 17.44 3.25
CA ASN A 117 -3.72 18.65 3.91
C ASN A 117 -3.69 19.87 2.98
N MET A 118 -2.62 20.03 2.18
CA MET A 118 -2.52 21.11 1.20
C MET A 118 -3.61 21.02 0.11
N VAL A 119 -3.87 19.80 -0.39
CA VAL A 119 -4.94 19.56 -1.38
C VAL A 119 -6.31 19.88 -0.79
N ARG A 120 -6.60 19.44 0.43
CA ARG A 120 -7.87 19.75 1.12
C ARG A 120 -8.07 21.24 1.39
N GLN A 121 -6.99 22.00 1.52
CA GLN A 121 -7.02 23.47 1.64
C GLN A 121 -7.07 24.17 0.28
N GLY A 122 -7.13 23.46 -0.85
CA GLY A 122 -7.19 24.03 -2.19
C GLY A 122 -5.92 24.81 -2.59
N VAL A 123 -4.76 24.43 -2.05
CA VAL A 123 -3.49 25.13 -2.30
C VAL A 123 -3.08 25.07 -3.77
N ILE A 124 -3.32 23.94 -4.42
CA ILE A 124 -2.95 23.70 -5.82
C ILE A 124 -4.14 23.75 -6.81
N GLY A 125 -5.32 24.18 -6.35
CA GLY A 125 -6.51 24.29 -7.19
C GLY A 125 -7.16 22.95 -7.55
N ASP A 126 -7.81 22.86 -8.70
CA ASP A 126 -8.49 21.65 -9.19
C ASP A 126 -7.46 20.63 -9.68
N LEU A 127 -7.58 19.38 -9.22
CA LEU A 127 -6.62 18.33 -9.53
C LEU A 127 -6.79 17.80 -10.95
N LEU A 128 -5.66 17.61 -11.64
CA LEU A 128 -5.59 17.21 -13.05
C LEU A 128 -4.89 15.87 -13.25
N TYR A 129 -3.74 15.69 -12.60
CA TYR A 129 -2.78 14.64 -12.89
C TYR A 129 -2.03 14.20 -11.64
N GLY A 130 -1.67 12.91 -11.58
CA GLY A 130 -0.82 12.36 -10.53
C GLY A 130 0.22 11.38 -11.08
N GLU A 131 1.36 11.29 -10.37
CA GLU A 131 2.39 10.28 -10.61
C GLU A 131 2.61 9.46 -9.35
N ALA A 132 2.51 8.16 -9.51
CA ALA A 132 2.66 7.15 -8.48
C ALA A 132 3.72 6.13 -8.91
N ALA A 133 4.52 5.64 -7.99
CA ALA A 133 5.44 4.56 -8.31
C ALA A 133 5.76 3.69 -7.08
N TYR A 134 6.26 2.49 -7.36
CA TYR A 134 7.08 1.72 -6.43
C TYR A 134 8.34 1.29 -7.16
N ILE A 135 9.37 2.10 -7.02
CA ILE A 135 10.70 1.87 -7.58
C ILE A 135 11.61 1.53 -6.42
N HIS A 136 11.97 0.25 -6.31
CA HIS A 136 12.72 -0.25 -5.15
C HIS A 136 13.55 -1.47 -5.55
N GLU A 137 14.85 -1.36 -5.61
CA GLU A 137 15.73 -2.48 -5.90
C GLU A 137 15.61 -3.56 -4.82
N LEU A 138 14.96 -4.69 -5.13
CA LEU A 138 14.67 -5.78 -4.21
C LEU A 138 15.16 -7.15 -4.69
N ARG A 139 15.99 -7.24 -5.71
CA ARG A 139 16.57 -8.51 -6.18
C ARG A 139 17.29 -9.28 -5.07
N GLY A 140 17.86 -8.56 -4.11
CA GLY A 140 18.50 -9.13 -2.93
C GLY A 140 17.61 -10.08 -2.12
N GLN A 141 16.29 -9.90 -2.16
CA GLN A 141 15.31 -10.80 -1.51
C GLN A 141 15.38 -12.23 -2.05
N MET A 142 15.82 -12.44 -3.30
CA MET A 142 16.02 -13.79 -3.87
C MET A 142 16.98 -14.68 -3.05
N LYS A 143 17.83 -14.09 -2.19
CA LYS A 143 18.67 -14.83 -1.24
C LYS A 143 17.88 -15.50 -0.11
N GLN A 144 16.64 -15.09 0.10
CA GLN A 144 15.71 -15.73 1.03
C GLN A 144 15.06 -16.95 0.33
N VAL A 145 15.83 -18.05 0.19
CA VAL A 145 15.48 -19.17 -0.68
C VAL A 145 14.37 -20.06 -0.10
N GLU A 146 14.46 -20.37 1.21
CA GLU A 146 13.57 -21.34 1.86
C GLU A 146 12.43 -20.68 2.66
N ARG A 147 12.70 -19.50 3.22
CA ARG A 147 11.70 -18.73 3.99
C ARG A 147 12.00 -17.24 3.89
N GLY A 148 10.98 -16.42 4.16
CA GLY A 148 11.01 -14.98 3.98
C GLY A 148 10.42 -14.57 2.63
N THR A 149 10.32 -13.29 2.39
CA THR A 149 9.62 -12.70 1.25
C THR A 149 10.09 -13.24 -0.10
N GLY A 150 11.40 -13.38 -0.29
CA GLY A 150 11.98 -13.86 -1.54
C GLY A 150 11.64 -15.31 -1.88
N SER A 151 11.34 -16.16 -0.88
CA SER A 151 11.07 -17.58 -1.10
C SER A 151 9.76 -17.84 -1.88
N TRP A 152 8.79 -16.96 -1.76
CA TRP A 152 7.50 -17.05 -2.45
C TRP A 152 7.30 -15.94 -3.48
N ARG A 153 7.73 -14.70 -3.21
CA ARG A 153 7.55 -13.56 -4.14
C ARG A 153 8.27 -13.79 -5.47
N THR A 154 9.43 -14.47 -5.47
CA THR A 154 10.17 -14.82 -6.68
C THR A 154 9.34 -15.63 -7.68
N TYR A 155 8.44 -16.50 -7.21
CA TYR A 155 7.54 -17.26 -8.08
C TYR A 155 6.44 -16.40 -8.69
N HIS A 156 5.98 -15.34 -8.03
CA HIS A 156 5.05 -14.37 -8.64
C HIS A 156 5.71 -13.69 -9.84
N TYR A 157 6.97 -13.27 -9.73
CA TYR A 157 7.70 -12.63 -10.83
C TYR A 157 8.00 -13.58 -12.00
N ALA A 158 8.05 -14.88 -11.75
CA ALA A 158 8.18 -15.88 -12.82
C ALA A 158 6.87 -16.08 -13.59
N LYS A 159 5.71 -15.83 -12.98
CA LYS A 159 4.40 -16.20 -13.55
C LYS A 159 3.58 -15.00 -14.01
N ARG A 160 3.78 -13.83 -13.43
CA ARG A 160 2.95 -12.64 -13.64
C ARG A 160 3.71 -11.57 -14.42
N ASN A 161 3.03 -10.80 -15.26
CA ASN A 161 3.64 -9.72 -16.03
C ASN A 161 2.76 -8.47 -16.00
N GLY A 162 3.02 -7.60 -15.06
CA GLY A 162 2.30 -6.36 -14.83
C GLY A 162 2.88 -5.59 -13.64
N ASN A 163 2.12 -4.65 -13.12
CA ASN A 163 2.46 -3.92 -11.89
C ASN A 163 2.01 -4.75 -10.68
N VAL A 164 2.87 -5.60 -10.15
CA VAL A 164 2.51 -6.52 -9.05
C VAL A 164 2.51 -5.87 -7.66
N TYR A 165 2.90 -4.59 -7.55
CA TYR A 165 2.94 -3.88 -6.27
C TYR A 165 2.62 -2.37 -6.39
N PRO A 166 1.38 -2.00 -6.81
CA PRO A 166 1.04 -0.62 -7.15
C PRO A 166 0.76 0.29 -5.96
N THR A 167 0.43 -0.28 -4.79
CA THR A 167 -0.32 0.41 -3.73
C THR A 167 0.44 1.53 -3.05
N HIS A 168 1.75 1.37 -2.81
CA HIS A 168 2.58 2.37 -2.13
C HIS A 168 2.68 3.72 -2.85
N GLY A 169 2.63 3.70 -4.18
CA GLY A 169 2.55 4.95 -4.94
C GLY A 169 1.11 5.42 -5.12
N LEU A 170 0.22 4.49 -5.47
CA LEU A 170 -1.16 4.81 -5.86
C LEU A 170 -2.03 5.26 -4.67
N GLY A 171 -1.84 4.69 -3.49
CA GLY A 171 -2.63 5.01 -2.30
C GLY A 171 -2.68 6.51 -2.00
N PRO A 172 -1.53 7.20 -1.82
CA PRO A 172 -1.51 8.64 -1.58
C PRO A 172 -2.20 9.45 -2.69
N ILE A 173 -1.88 9.16 -3.96
CA ILE A 173 -2.47 9.89 -5.10
C ILE A 173 -3.98 9.69 -5.16
N ALA A 174 -4.46 8.47 -4.91
CA ALA A 174 -5.89 8.17 -4.86
C ALA A 174 -6.59 8.95 -3.72
N GLN A 175 -5.97 9.05 -2.55
CA GLN A 175 -6.49 9.83 -1.44
C GLN A 175 -6.51 11.33 -1.75
N TYR A 176 -5.48 11.88 -2.38
CA TYR A 176 -5.48 13.30 -2.78
C TYR A 176 -6.64 13.60 -3.73
N MET A 177 -6.86 12.73 -4.70
CA MET A 177 -7.91 12.87 -5.73
C MET A 177 -9.31 12.46 -5.26
N ASN A 178 -9.49 11.97 -4.03
CA ASN A 178 -10.74 11.38 -3.53
C ASN A 178 -11.27 10.25 -4.44
N LEU A 179 -10.40 9.40 -4.98
CA LEU A 179 -10.86 8.28 -5.81
C LEU A 179 -11.62 7.25 -4.97
N ALA A 180 -12.71 6.75 -5.52
CA ALA A 180 -13.71 5.92 -4.85
C ALA A 180 -14.44 6.63 -3.69
N ARG A 181 -14.47 7.98 -3.73
CA ARG A 181 -15.19 8.82 -2.77
C ARG A 181 -15.85 10.01 -3.49
N LYS A 182 -17.15 10.17 -3.32
CA LYS A 182 -18.01 11.28 -3.74
C LYS A 182 -17.94 11.64 -5.24
N ASP A 183 -16.88 12.30 -5.68
CA ASP A 183 -16.88 12.97 -6.98
C ASP A 183 -16.17 12.17 -8.08
N ASP A 184 -15.22 11.27 -7.73
CA ASP A 184 -14.39 10.59 -8.72
C ASP A 184 -14.13 9.12 -8.36
N CYS A 185 -13.90 8.31 -9.39
CA CYS A 185 -13.60 6.90 -9.22
C CYS A 185 -12.62 6.41 -10.30
N PHE A 186 -12.08 5.22 -10.10
CA PHE A 186 -11.26 4.53 -11.09
C PHE A 186 -12.11 4.17 -12.32
N GLY A 187 -11.66 4.55 -13.50
CA GLY A 187 -12.37 4.27 -14.74
C GLY A 187 -11.74 3.13 -15.53
N ARG A 188 -10.61 3.36 -16.13
CA ARG A 188 -9.90 2.37 -16.95
C ARG A 188 -8.39 2.54 -16.83
N LEU A 189 -7.67 1.46 -17.16
CA LEU A 189 -6.21 1.40 -17.14
C LEU A 189 -5.67 0.85 -18.46
N VAL A 190 -4.54 1.36 -18.92
CA VAL A 190 -3.68 0.76 -19.94
C VAL A 190 -2.30 0.52 -19.34
N SER A 191 -1.61 -0.55 -19.79
CA SER A 191 -0.32 -0.93 -19.20
C SER A 191 0.62 -1.56 -20.21
N PHE A 192 1.92 -1.31 -20.04
CA PHE A 192 3.02 -1.90 -20.78
C PHE A 192 4.13 -2.33 -19.83
N SER A 193 4.77 -3.45 -20.14
CA SER A 193 5.96 -3.93 -19.43
C SER A 193 7.18 -3.93 -20.33
N SER A 194 8.35 -3.62 -19.77
CA SER A 194 9.64 -3.81 -20.42
C SER A 194 10.03 -5.31 -20.50
N PRO A 195 11.12 -5.67 -21.19
CA PRO A 195 11.65 -7.03 -21.09
C PRO A 195 12.00 -7.44 -19.64
N ALA A 196 11.90 -8.74 -19.35
CA ALA A 196 12.23 -9.32 -18.05
C ALA A 196 13.69 -9.84 -18.06
N LEU A 197 14.63 -9.01 -17.70
CA LEU A 197 16.07 -9.32 -17.77
C LEU A 197 16.78 -9.31 -16.42
N GLY A 198 16.41 -8.40 -15.52
CA GLY A 198 17.16 -8.09 -14.31
C GLY A 198 17.20 -9.23 -13.30
N ARG A 199 16.08 -9.95 -13.09
CA ARG A 199 16.03 -11.08 -12.14
C ARG A 199 16.81 -12.29 -12.63
N ALA A 200 16.69 -12.62 -13.92
CA ALA A 200 17.47 -13.71 -14.54
C ALA A 200 18.97 -13.42 -14.46
N ALA A 201 19.39 -12.19 -14.79
CA ALA A 201 20.79 -11.78 -14.67
C ALA A 201 21.27 -11.83 -13.22
N TYR A 202 20.45 -11.40 -12.26
CA TYR A 202 20.77 -11.48 -10.84
C TYR A 202 20.91 -12.93 -10.35
N ALA A 203 19.99 -13.81 -10.76
CA ALA A 203 20.03 -15.23 -10.43
C ALA A 203 21.31 -15.88 -10.97
N LYS A 204 21.62 -15.66 -12.24
CA LYS A 204 22.84 -16.18 -12.87
C LYS A 204 24.13 -15.71 -12.19
N LYS A 205 24.17 -14.49 -11.69
CA LYS A 205 25.35 -13.91 -11.02
C LYS A 205 25.52 -14.42 -9.58
N ASN A 206 24.44 -14.66 -8.85
CA ASN A 206 24.47 -14.81 -7.39
C ASN A 206 24.19 -16.25 -6.90
N PHE A 207 23.79 -17.17 -7.78
CA PHE A 207 23.47 -18.56 -7.41
C PHE A 207 24.17 -19.56 -8.33
N PRO A 208 24.43 -20.79 -7.86
CA PRO A 208 24.95 -21.89 -8.69
C PRO A 208 24.08 -22.13 -9.93
N ALA A 209 24.70 -22.64 -11.01
CA ALA A 209 23.99 -22.83 -12.29
C ALA A 209 22.77 -23.77 -12.18
N ASP A 210 22.82 -24.76 -11.30
CA ASP A 210 21.74 -25.72 -11.03
C ASP A 210 20.70 -25.24 -10.03
N HIS A 211 20.88 -24.06 -9.43
CA HIS A 211 19.95 -23.49 -8.45
C HIS A 211 18.55 -23.29 -9.05
N LYS A 212 17.51 -23.45 -8.21
CA LYS A 212 16.09 -23.35 -8.63
C LYS A 212 15.77 -22.01 -9.29
N TRP A 213 16.37 -20.89 -8.90
CA TRP A 213 16.13 -19.58 -9.52
C TRP A 213 16.69 -19.47 -10.94
N ASN A 214 17.75 -20.18 -11.26
CA ASN A 214 18.32 -20.24 -12.62
C ASN A 214 17.52 -21.13 -13.59
N LYS A 215 16.52 -21.88 -13.07
CA LYS A 215 15.60 -22.71 -13.87
C LYS A 215 14.25 -22.02 -14.12
N LEU A 216 14.05 -20.80 -13.61
CA LEU A 216 12.82 -20.05 -13.81
C LEU A 216 12.92 -19.18 -15.06
N ASP A 217 11.84 -19.18 -15.86
CA ASP A 217 11.59 -18.17 -16.88
C ASP A 217 10.82 -17.02 -16.21
N PHE A 218 11.46 -15.85 -16.08
CA PHE A 218 10.82 -14.70 -15.50
C PHE A 218 9.93 -14.00 -16.52
N ALA A 219 8.61 -13.99 -16.27
CA ALA A 219 7.63 -13.33 -17.12
C ALA A 219 7.50 -11.84 -16.80
N CYS A 220 7.71 -11.46 -15.53
CA CYS A 220 7.51 -10.09 -15.06
C CYS A 220 8.57 -9.15 -15.65
N GLY A 221 8.14 -8.23 -16.49
CA GLY A 221 9.02 -7.18 -17.02
C GLY A 221 9.67 -6.38 -15.90
N ASP A 222 10.89 -5.91 -16.14
CA ASP A 222 11.68 -5.20 -15.11
C ASP A 222 11.04 -3.87 -14.71
N MET A 223 10.42 -3.20 -15.67
CA MET A 223 9.65 -1.98 -15.48
C MET A 223 8.24 -2.15 -16.02
N ASN A 224 7.23 -1.80 -15.23
CA ASN A 224 5.85 -1.69 -15.70
C ASN A 224 5.40 -0.23 -15.60
N THR A 225 4.73 0.25 -16.65
CA THR A 225 4.14 1.58 -16.73
C THR A 225 2.67 1.44 -17.04
N SER A 226 1.83 1.92 -16.14
CA SER A 226 0.38 1.96 -16.26
C SER A 226 -0.13 3.38 -16.25
N ILE A 227 -1.19 3.66 -17.02
CA ILE A 227 -1.92 4.93 -16.98
C ILE A 227 -3.37 4.64 -16.64
N ILE A 228 -3.85 5.24 -15.56
CA ILE A 228 -5.24 5.18 -15.12
C ILE A 228 -5.95 6.45 -15.56
N LYS A 229 -7.14 6.31 -16.15
CA LYS A 229 -8.08 7.40 -16.38
C LYS A 229 -9.26 7.27 -15.42
N THR A 230 -9.55 8.34 -14.68
CA THR A 230 -10.65 8.37 -13.72
C THR A 230 -11.98 8.72 -14.41
N THR A 231 -13.09 8.59 -13.68
CA THR A 231 -14.42 8.91 -14.19
C THR A 231 -14.60 10.40 -14.50
N MET A 232 -13.92 11.29 -13.76
CA MET A 232 -13.87 12.73 -14.07
C MET A 232 -12.88 13.10 -15.17
N GLY A 233 -12.11 12.14 -15.70
CA GLY A 233 -11.15 12.37 -16.77
C GLY A 233 -9.74 12.75 -16.31
N ARG A 234 -9.44 12.76 -15.01
CA ARG A 234 -8.09 12.88 -14.47
C ARG A 234 -7.24 11.69 -14.90
N THR A 235 -5.92 11.85 -14.89
CA THR A 235 -5.00 10.76 -15.23
C THR A 235 -3.98 10.54 -14.14
N VAL A 236 -3.63 9.26 -13.91
CA VAL A 236 -2.59 8.86 -12.96
C VAL A 236 -1.61 7.93 -13.65
N LEU A 237 -0.33 8.31 -13.68
CA LEU A 237 0.77 7.44 -14.05
C LEU A 237 1.10 6.54 -12.85
N VAL A 238 1.23 5.23 -13.08
CA VAL A 238 1.61 4.26 -12.03
C VAL A 238 2.76 3.40 -12.53
N GLU A 239 3.93 3.58 -11.96
CA GLU A 239 5.14 2.84 -12.32
C GLU A 239 5.52 1.80 -11.26
N TRP A 240 6.15 0.71 -11.70
CA TRP A 240 6.68 -0.32 -10.84
C TRP A 240 8.01 -0.85 -11.37
N ASP A 241 9.03 -0.92 -10.50
CA ASP A 241 10.35 -1.49 -10.77
C ASP A 241 10.97 -2.00 -9.45
N GLU A 242 11.20 -3.30 -9.35
CA GLU A 242 11.93 -3.92 -8.24
C GLU A 242 13.24 -4.60 -8.68
N THR A 243 13.71 -4.33 -9.89
CA THR A 243 14.80 -5.07 -10.52
C THR A 243 15.97 -4.22 -10.96
N SER A 244 15.77 -2.93 -11.14
CA SER A 244 16.84 -2.04 -11.60
C SER A 244 17.60 -1.41 -10.44
N PRO A 245 18.91 -1.14 -10.58
CA PRO A 245 19.70 -0.41 -9.61
C PRO A 245 19.37 1.09 -9.69
N ARG A 246 18.10 1.42 -9.46
CA ARG A 246 17.55 2.77 -9.45
C ARG A 246 17.28 3.19 -8.01
N PRO A 247 17.58 4.44 -7.60
CA PRO A 247 17.25 4.93 -6.27
C PRO A 247 15.76 4.80 -5.97
N TYR A 248 15.45 4.52 -4.70
CA TYR A 248 14.07 4.40 -4.22
C TYR A 248 13.24 5.64 -4.56
N SER A 249 12.06 5.42 -5.12
CA SER A 249 11.11 6.48 -5.41
C SER A 249 9.68 5.96 -5.46
N ARG A 250 8.75 6.75 -4.92
CA ARG A 250 7.32 6.56 -5.14
C ARG A 250 6.73 7.63 -6.06
N LEU A 251 7.59 8.50 -6.63
CA LEU A 251 7.23 9.73 -7.35
C LEU A 251 6.42 10.67 -6.48
N ASN A 252 5.22 10.29 -6.07
CA ASN A 252 4.32 11.05 -5.19
C ASN A 252 4.10 12.49 -5.71
N LEU A 253 3.75 12.60 -7.00
CA LEU A 253 3.47 13.89 -7.62
C LEU A 253 1.97 14.07 -7.78
N ILE A 254 1.45 15.22 -7.37
CA ILE A 254 0.07 15.65 -7.61
C ILE A 254 0.06 17.05 -8.21
N GLN A 255 -0.62 17.22 -9.33
CA GLN A 255 -0.70 18.46 -10.08
C GLN A 255 -2.14 18.95 -10.14
N GLY A 256 -2.32 20.21 -9.86
CA GLY A 256 -3.57 20.94 -10.03
C GLY A 256 -3.42 22.17 -10.91
N THR A 257 -4.49 22.95 -11.03
CA THR A 257 -4.54 24.15 -11.88
C THR A 257 -3.72 25.32 -11.35
N GLN A 258 -3.34 25.29 -10.05
CA GLN A 258 -2.62 26.40 -9.38
C GLN A 258 -1.30 25.96 -8.75
N GLY A 259 -0.88 24.72 -8.95
CA GLY A 259 0.39 24.25 -8.41
C GLY A 259 0.61 22.76 -8.52
N THR A 260 1.79 22.34 -8.08
CA THR A 260 2.25 20.95 -8.11
C THR A 260 3.03 20.64 -6.85
N LEU A 261 2.78 19.47 -6.25
CA LEU A 261 3.50 18.92 -5.12
C LEU A 261 4.18 17.64 -5.56
N ALA A 262 5.44 17.41 -5.22
CA ALA A 262 6.18 16.23 -5.65
C ALA A 262 7.09 15.69 -4.54
N GLY A 263 7.18 14.36 -4.45
CA GLY A 263 8.16 13.65 -3.63
C GLY A 263 9.44 13.29 -4.39
N PHE A 264 10.40 12.75 -3.66
CA PHE A 264 11.62 12.11 -4.20
C PHE A 264 12.45 12.98 -5.19
N PRO A 265 12.93 14.15 -4.73
CA PRO A 265 12.83 14.72 -3.39
C PRO A 265 11.55 15.52 -3.18
N THR A 266 11.22 15.80 -1.91
CA THR A 266 10.11 16.68 -1.52
C THR A 266 10.33 18.08 -2.08
N ARG A 267 9.37 18.58 -2.87
CA ARG A 267 9.40 19.88 -3.51
C ARG A 267 7.99 20.33 -3.89
N VAL A 268 7.78 21.62 -3.91
CA VAL A 268 6.47 22.21 -4.22
C VAL A 268 6.63 23.41 -5.16
N ALA A 269 5.63 23.67 -6.00
CA ALA A 269 5.56 24.88 -6.80
C ALA A 269 4.09 25.31 -6.95
N GLY A 270 3.79 26.59 -6.99
CA GLY A 270 2.41 27.03 -7.17
C GLY A 270 2.18 28.52 -6.90
N GLU A 271 1.06 29.03 -7.40
CA GLU A 271 0.67 30.44 -7.31
C GLU A 271 0.54 30.94 -5.87
N LYS A 272 0.12 30.05 -4.94
CA LYS A 272 -0.06 30.37 -3.52
C LYS A 272 1.15 30.00 -2.67
N LEU A 273 2.24 29.55 -3.29
CA LEU A 273 3.46 29.08 -2.62
C LEU A 273 4.64 30.00 -2.95
N GLY A 274 5.50 30.24 -1.99
CA GLY A 274 6.65 31.13 -2.15
C GLY A 274 6.25 32.54 -2.53
N ASN A 275 7.03 33.18 -3.41
CA ASN A 275 6.82 34.55 -3.88
C ASN A 275 6.03 34.61 -5.20
N GLY A 276 5.21 33.61 -5.50
CA GLY A 276 4.46 33.50 -6.76
C GLY A 276 5.30 33.08 -7.97
N ASN A 277 6.58 32.78 -7.79
CA ASN A 277 7.40 32.17 -8.83
C ASN A 277 7.17 30.66 -8.87
N TYR A 278 6.39 30.20 -9.85
CA TYR A 278 6.07 28.78 -10.06
C TYR A 278 6.81 28.14 -11.24
N HIS A 279 7.82 28.83 -11.79
CA HIS A 279 8.74 28.27 -12.78
C HIS A 279 9.89 27.49 -12.15
N GLU A 280 10.07 27.60 -10.83
CA GLU A 280 11.10 26.90 -10.07
C GLU A 280 10.49 26.14 -8.91
N TRP A 281 11.13 25.02 -8.55
CA TRP A 281 10.75 24.26 -7.35
C TRP A 281 11.21 24.97 -6.07
N ILE A 282 10.34 25.00 -5.10
CA ILE A 282 10.70 25.25 -3.70
C ILE A 282 11.14 23.88 -3.15
N GLU A 283 12.44 23.71 -2.97
CA GLU A 283 13.05 22.47 -2.51
C GLU A 283 14.22 22.72 -1.56
N GLY A 284 14.62 21.67 -0.84
CA GLY A 284 15.65 21.76 0.18
C GLY A 284 15.09 22.21 1.54
N LYS A 285 15.79 21.78 2.60
CA LYS A 285 15.31 21.88 4.00
C LYS A 285 14.91 23.31 4.42
N GLU A 286 15.72 24.29 4.06
CA GLU A 286 15.50 25.68 4.50
C GLU A 286 14.27 26.29 3.80
N LYS A 287 14.15 26.11 2.49
CA LYS A 287 13.02 26.65 1.72
C LYS A 287 11.70 25.94 2.02
N LEU A 288 11.76 24.64 2.38
CA LEU A 288 10.58 23.86 2.74
C LEU A 288 10.14 24.07 4.20
N ALA A 289 11.00 24.56 5.08
CA ALA A 289 10.65 24.74 6.50
C ALA A 289 9.35 25.54 6.73
N PRO A 290 9.12 26.69 6.07
CA PRO A 290 7.87 27.44 6.21
C PRO A 290 6.65 26.67 5.64
N ILE A 291 6.85 25.82 4.62
CA ILE A 291 5.80 25.00 4.05
C ILE A 291 5.35 23.92 5.05
N PHE A 292 6.31 23.21 5.66
CA PHE A 292 6.03 22.26 6.74
C PHE A 292 5.36 22.92 7.94
N GLU A 293 5.86 24.06 8.39
CA GLU A 293 5.28 24.79 9.53
C GLU A 293 3.80 25.10 9.28
N LYS A 294 3.48 25.59 8.08
CA LYS A 294 2.12 25.99 7.71
C LYS A 294 1.20 24.82 7.42
N TYR A 295 1.68 23.80 6.69
CA TYR A 295 0.84 22.78 6.10
C TYR A 295 1.02 21.36 6.67
N ASP A 296 1.96 21.14 7.60
CA ASP A 296 2.08 19.84 8.27
C ASP A 296 0.72 19.38 8.78
N HIS A 297 0.41 18.10 8.54
CA HIS A 297 -0.88 17.56 8.94
C HIS A 297 -1.06 17.57 10.46
N PRO A 298 -2.24 17.94 11.00
CA PRO A 298 -2.44 17.99 12.45
C PRO A 298 -2.07 16.68 13.16
N LEU A 299 -2.37 15.54 12.58
CA LEU A 299 -1.98 14.23 13.10
C LEU A 299 -0.45 14.12 13.29
N TRP A 300 0.36 14.57 12.31
CA TRP A 300 1.81 14.57 12.46
C TRP A 300 2.30 15.57 13.49
N LYS A 301 1.67 16.74 13.60
CA LYS A 301 1.96 17.69 14.69
C LYS A 301 1.69 17.08 16.06
N ARG A 302 0.62 16.26 16.19
CA ARG A 302 0.19 15.62 17.43
C ARG A 302 1.09 14.46 17.85
N ILE A 303 1.40 13.53 16.94
CA ILE A 303 2.08 12.26 17.27
C ILE A 303 3.41 12.04 16.55
N GLY A 304 3.81 12.90 15.63
CA GLY A 304 5.03 12.74 14.81
C GLY A 304 6.31 12.52 15.62
N PRO A 305 6.60 13.31 16.68
CA PRO A 305 7.78 13.08 17.52
C PRO A 305 7.81 11.68 18.16
N LEU A 306 6.64 11.15 18.55
CA LEU A 306 6.51 9.79 19.07
C LEU A 306 6.69 8.77 17.96
N ALA A 307 6.09 8.99 16.81
CA ALA A 307 6.19 8.11 15.64
C ALA A 307 7.67 7.94 15.21
N LEU A 308 8.43 9.01 15.10
CA LEU A 308 9.86 8.96 14.79
C LEU A 308 10.67 8.18 15.83
N LYS A 309 10.31 8.29 17.11
CA LYS A 309 10.97 7.54 18.20
C LYS A 309 10.63 6.03 18.14
N MET A 310 9.39 5.70 17.80
CA MET A 310 8.93 4.31 17.72
C MET A 310 9.45 3.59 16.46
N GLY A 311 9.74 4.35 15.39
CA GLY A 311 10.30 3.83 14.13
C GLY A 311 9.24 3.19 13.23
N GLY A 312 9.69 2.31 12.32
CA GLY A 312 8.86 1.71 11.27
C GLY A 312 8.69 2.68 10.09
N HIS A 313 9.51 2.51 9.03
CA HIS A 313 9.49 3.32 7.81
C HIS A 313 9.42 4.84 8.06
N GLY A 314 10.29 5.36 8.94
CA GLY A 314 10.28 6.79 9.28
C GLY A 314 9.08 7.22 10.16
N GLY A 315 8.41 6.27 10.82
CA GLY A 315 7.29 6.52 11.72
C GLY A 315 5.90 6.29 11.12
N MET A 316 5.80 6.12 9.79
CA MET A 316 4.50 5.93 9.12
C MET A 316 3.75 4.68 9.59
N ASP A 317 4.46 3.58 9.88
CA ASP A 317 3.84 2.36 10.42
C ASP A 317 3.21 2.61 11.79
N PHE A 318 3.89 3.38 12.63
CA PHE A 318 3.36 3.74 13.94
C PHE A 318 2.10 4.62 13.81
N VAL A 319 2.13 5.62 12.91
CA VAL A 319 0.97 6.50 12.69
C VAL A 319 -0.23 5.69 12.18
N MET A 320 -0.02 4.79 11.23
CA MET A 320 -1.06 3.89 10.73
C MET A 320 -1.68 3.03 11.85
N LEU A 321 -0.85 2.34 12.62
CA LEU A 321 -1.32 1.50 13.72
C LEU A 321 -2.03 2.31 14.81
N PHE A 322 -1.52 3.50 15.10
CA PHE A 322 -2.16 4.43 16.03
C PHE A 322 -3.58 4.79 15.55
N ARG A 323 -3.74 5.15 14.27
CA ARG A 323 -5.04 5.47 13.68
C ARG A 323 -6.00 4.29 13.68
N ILE A 324 -5.54 3.09 13.34
CA ILE A 324 -6.37 1.88 13.42
C ILE A 324 -6.95 1.72 14.84
N ILE A 325 -6.09 1.82 15.86
CA ILE A 325 -6.52 1.68 17.25
C ILE A 325 -7.44 2.83 17.68
N GLU A 326 -7.15 4.06 17.25
CA GLU A 326 -7.96 5.24 17.57
C GLU A 326 -9.36 5.10 16.94
N CYS A 327 -9.46 4.74 15.66
CA CYS A 327 -10.75 4.50 14.98
C CYS A 327 -11.56 3.39 15.67
N LEU A 328 -10.95 2.25 16.00
CA LEU A 328 -11.62 1.15 16.69
C LEU A 328 -12.13 1.56 18.07
N ARG A 329 -11.36 2.33 18.83
CA ARG A 329 -11.74 2.78 20.19
C ARG A 329 -12.86 3.81 20.17
N ASN A 330 -12.89 4.65 19.16
CA ASN A 330 -13.86 5.73 19.05
C ASN A 330 -15.11 5.33 18.24
N GLY A 331 -15.12 4.13 17.63
CA GLY A 331 -16.19 3.71 16.72
C GLY A 331 -16.22 4.52 15.42
N GLU A 332 -15.07 5.03 14.98
CA GLU A 332 -14.91 5.78 13.74
C GLU A 332 -14.68 4.84 12.55
N PRO A 333 -15.06 5.23 11.33
CA PRO A 333 -14.65 4.52 10.12
C PRO A 333 -13.13 4.55 9.97
N MET A 334 -12.56 3.52 9.35
CA MET A 334 -11.14 3.50 9.02
C MET A 334 -10.80 4.59 7.99
N ASP A 335 -9.61 5.18 8.11
CA ASP A 335 -9.11 6.18 7.15
C ASP A 335 -9.01 5.61 5.73
N GLN A 336 -8.75 4.32 5.62
CA GLN A 336 -8.75 3.54 4.38
C GLN A 336 -9.79 2.43 4.52
N ASN A 337 -10.77 2.38 3.64
CA ASN A 337 -11.80 1.36 3.68
C ASN A 337 -11.47 0.15 2.80
N VAL A 338 -12.28 -0.90 2.88
CA VAL A 338 -12.08 -2.14 2.11
C VAL A 338 -12.11 -1.90 0.60
N TYR A 339 -12.95 -0.98 0.14
CA TYR A 339 -13.10 -0.68 -1.29
C TYR A 339 -11.84 0.00 -1.86
N GLU A 340 -11.25 0.95 -1.14
CA GLU A 340 -10.01 1.61 -1.53
C GLU A 340 -8.87 0.59 -1.65
N GLY A 341 -8.72 -0.31 -0.67
CA GLY A 341 -7.75 -1.40 -0.75
C GLY A 341 -7.96 -2.32 -1.95
N ALA A 342 -9.23 -2.62 -2.28
CA ALA A 342 -9.58 -3.41 -3.45
C ALA A 342 -9.25 -2.70 -4.77
N PHE A 343 -9.61 -1.40 -4.91
CA PHE A 343 -9.26 -0.63 -6.11
C PHE A 343 -7.75 -0.54 -6.31
N TRP A 344 -6.98 -0.19 -5.28
CA TRP A 344 -5.53 -0.05 -5.42
C TRP A 344 -4.86 -1.37 -5.77
N SER A 345 -5.28 -2.48 -5.16
CA SER A 345 -4.74 -3.81 -5.42
C SER A 345 -5.15 -4.37 -6.79
N SER A 346 -6.32 -3.99 -7.32
CA SER A 346 -6.81 -4.48 -8.62
C SER A 346 -5.96 -4.06 -9.82
N VAL A 347 -5.16 -2.97 -9.66
CA VAL A 347 -4.19 -2.55 -10.68
C VAL A 347 -3.25 -3.69 -11.06
N SER A 348 -2.89 -4.58 -10.13
CA SER A 348 -2.02 -5.71 -10.41
C SER A 348 -2.59 -6.59 -11.53
N GLU A 349 -3.76 -7.18 -11.36
CA GLU A 349 -4.33 -8.09 -12.36
C GLU A 349 -4.81 -7.34 -13.61
N LEU A 350 -5.36 -6.13 -13.48
CA LEU A 350 -5.75 -5.31 -14.63
C LEU A 350 -4.56 -4.95 -15.52
N SER A 351 -3.40 -4.63 -14.91
CA SER A 351 -2.18 -4.35 -15.67
C SER A 351 -1.68 -5.59 -16.41
N GLU A 352 -1.77 -6.78 -15.80
CA GLU A 352 -1.42 -8.05 -16.45
C GLU A 352 -2.31 -8.31 -17.67
N TYR A 353 -3.63 -8.13 -17.55
CA TYR A 353 -4.54 -8.25 -18.68
C TYR A 353 -4.25 -7.25 -19.80
N SER A 354 -3.96 -5.99 -19.44
CA SER A 354 -3.61 -4.99 -20.42
C SER A 354 -2.31 -5.33 -21.15
N VAL A 355 -1.26 -5.72 -20.44
CA VAL A 355 0.03 -6.13 -21.02
C VAL A 355 -0.15 -7.35 -21.94
N ALA A 356 -0.87 -8.38 -21.48
CA ALA A 356 -1.11 -9.60 -22.27
C ALA A 356 -1.88 -9.34 -23.58
N GLN A 357 -2.67 -8.25 -23.61
CA GLN A 357 -3.46 -7.83 -24.77
C GLN A 357 -2.82 -6.65 -25.54
N GLY A 358 -1.51 -6.42 -25.38
CA GLY A 358 -0.80 -5.41 -26.13
C GLY A 358 -1.16 -3.95 -25.78
N GLY A 359 -1.56 -3.70 -24.53
CA GLY A 359 -1.92 -2.36 -24.04
C GLY A 359 -3.42 -2.04 -24.18
N MET A 360 -4.27 -3.04 -24.37
CA MET A 360 -5.73 -2.83 -24.43
C MET A 360 -6.26 -2.27 -23.09
N PRO A 361 -7.16 -1.26 -23.14
CA PRO A 361 -7.75 -0.71 -21.94
C PRO A 361 -8.55 -1.75 -21.14
N GLN A 362 -8.30 -1.81 -19.84
CA GLN A 362 -9.05 -2.60 -18.88
C GLN A 362 -9.93 -1.69 -18.04
N VAL A 363 -11.17 -2.09 -17.78
CA VAL A 363 -12.13 -1.34 -16.97
C VAL A 363 -12.01 -1.80 -15.52
N PHE A 364 -11.93 -0.86 -14.59
CA PHE A 364 -11.97 -1.19 -13.16
C PHE A 364 -13.34 -1.73 -12.77
N PRO A 365 -13.42 -2.83 -12.00
CA PRO A 365 -14.66 -3.20 -11.32
C PRO A 365 -15.07 -2.10 -10.35
N ASP A 366 -16.36 -1.82 -10.25
CA ASP A 366 -16.85 -0.93 -9.19
C ASP A 366 -17.11 -1.74 -7.91
N PHE A 367 -16.11 -1.83 -7.07
CA PHE A 367 -16.18 -2.57 -5.79
C PHE A 367 -17.21 -1.97 -4.82
N THR A 368 -17.60 -0.71 -5.01
CA THR A 368 -18.61 -0.03 -4.17
C THR A 368 -20.02 -0.20 -4.65
N ARG A 369 -20.23 -0.79 -5.83
CA ARG A 369 -21.56 -0.91 -6.48
C ARG A 369 -22.30 0.43 -6.60
N GLY A 370 -21.52 1.50 -6.78
CA GLY A 370 -22.04 2.88 -6.93
C GLY A 370 -22.01 3.73 -5.67
N ASP A 371 -21.76 3.15 -4.50
CA ASP A 371 -21.76 3.86 -3.21
C ASP A 371 -20.64 4.88 -3.06
N TRP A 372 -19.59 4.80 -3.91
CA TRP A 372 -18.55 5.83 -3.93
C TRP A 372 -19.13 7.25 -4.13
N LYS A 373 -20.26 7.39 -4.82
CA LYS A 373 -20.91 8.68 -5.08
C LYS A 373 -21.43 9.37 -3.82
N THR A 374 -21.68 8.60 -2.77
CA THR A 374 -22.19 9.09 -1.48
C THR A 374 -21.15 9.00 -0.36
N THR A 375 -20.05 8.26 -0.59
CA THR A 375 -18.96 8.12 0.39
C THR A 375 -18.26 9.46 0.59
N ALA A 376 -18.19 9.95 1.82
CA ALA A 376 -17.54 11.21 2.13
C ALA A 376 -16.04 11.17 1.79
N PRO A 377 -15.46 12.29 1.30
CA PRO A 377 -14.02 12.45 1.16
C PRO A 377 -13.29 12.16 2.48
N LEU A 378 -12.06 11.66 2.40
CA LEU A 378 -11.21 11.56 3.58
C LEU A 378 -10.94 12.97 4.13
N GLY A 379 -11.36 13.20 5.37
CA GLY A 379 -11.13 14.45 6.08
C GLY A 379 -9.69 14.58 6.62
N ILE A 380 -9.40 15.75 7.19
CA ILE A 380 -8.15 15.99 7.91
C ILE A 380 -8.38 15.63 9.37
N VAL A 381 -7.68 14.61 9.85
CA VAL A 381 -7.72 14.16 11.25
C VAL A 381 -6.96 15.16 12.12
N GLN A 382 -7.57 15.62 13.20
CA GLN A 382 -7.01 16.60 14.13
C GLN A 382 -6.04 15.97 15.14
#